data_5973847ad3d393173b67dadf3fa3434d
#
_entry.id   5973847ad3d393173b67dadf3fa3434d
#
_cell.length_a   1.000
_cell.length_b   1.000
_cell.length_c   1.000
_cell.angle_alpha   90.00
_cell.angle_beta   90.00
_cell.angle_gamma   90.00
#
_symmetry.space_group_name_H-M   'P 1'
#
loop_
_entity.id
_entity.type
_entity.pdbx_description
1 polymer ?
#
loop_
_entity_poly.entity_id
_entity_poly.type
_entity_poly.pdbx_seq_one_letter_code
_entity_poly.pdbx_strand_id
1 'polypeptide(L)'
;MKKAIKKTMSMAVAMMMVVGVFVSATFAFAANENVSSRYDEVNGKIRGTVNLSKVVKSDGREVVKKGKLYYEGTVEGRVEVRDLFEGAYDKYLTSFKGKKTLLGRAYENLVMFDKGGNFPTAKYTVRFPKNFKVNVNSIDVSANTRTISKITKTYNSADNSVTFVFNLGNWNDYREFFELYEKEKGTEGHEIKIKMPYSVEIKDQSVKNLGRISAEGKCELFYKKLFFEKKIVDISAEKIDFDITR
;
A
#
# COMPACT_ATOMS: atom_id res chain seq x y z
N MET A 1 0.41 25.94 -55.42
CA MET A 1 -0.06 26.28 -54.04
C MET A 1 -1.05 25.29 -53.42
N LYS A 2 -1.83 24.48 -54.13
CA LYS A 2 -2.83 23.54 -53.56
C LYS A 2 -2.28 22.25 -52.91
N LYS A 3 -0.99 21.88 -53.15
CA LYS A 3 -0.38 20.65 -52.56
C LYS A 3 0.27 20.85 -51.19
N ALA A 4 0.62 22.09 -50.81
CA ALA A 4 1.24 22.39 -49.53
C ALA A 4 0.22 22.44 -48.36
N ILE A 5 -1.02 22.87 -48.68
CA ILE A 5 -2.08 23.03 -47.68
C ILE A 5 -2.63 21.67 -47.18
N LYS A 6 -2.62 20.63 -48.05
CA LYS A 6 -3.06 19.27 -47.60
C LYS A 6 -2.09 18.56 -46.65
N LYS A 7 -0.77 18.85 -46.75
CA LYS A 7 0.22 18.24 -45.83
C LYS A 7 0.21 18.87 -44.45
N THR A 8 -0.04 20.18 -44.36
CA THR A 8 -0.12 20.89 -43.05
C THR A 8 -1.40 20.57 -42.30
N MET A 9 -2.53 20.34 -42.97
CA MET A 9 -3.77 19.93 -42.32
C MET A 9 -3.72 18.49 -41.78
N SER A 10 -3.03 17.57 -42.46
CA SER A 10 -2.86 16.18 -41.99
C SER A 10 -1.96 16.09 -40.77
N MET A 11 -0.98 16.98 -40.62
CA MET A 11 -0.08 17.03 -39.49
C MET A 11 -0.73 17.68 -38.24
N ALA A 12 -1.61 18.66 -38.44
CA ALA A 12 -2.36 19.30 -37.38
C ALA A 12 -3.44 18.38 -36.78
N VAL A 13 -4.09 17.56 -37.63
CA VAL A 13 -5.09 16.57 -37.17
C VAL A 13 -4.40 15.41 -36.41
N ALA A 14 -3.20 15.01 -36.85
CA ALA A 14 -2.42 14.00 -36.12
C ALA A 14 -1.89 14.52 -34.75
N MET A 15 -1.58 15.81 -34.64
CA MET A 15 -1.21 16.41 -33.33
C MET A 15 -2.41 16.63 -32.41
N MET A 16 -3.60 16.88 -32.93
CA MET A 16 -4.80 17.01 -32.08
C MET A 16 -5.33 15.67 -31.55
N MET A 17 -5.02 14.54 -32.18
CA MET A 17 -5.36 13.21 -31.61
C MET A 17 -4.42 12.73 -30.52
N VAL A 18 -3.28 13.38 -30.33
CA VAL A 18 -2.34 13.03 -29.24
C VAL A 18 -2.59 13.84 -27.96
N VAL A 19 -3.36 14.93 -28.04
CA VAL A 19 -3.67 15.81 -26.89
C VAL A 19 -5.05 15.52 -26.28
N GLY A 20 -5.85 14.71 -26.92
CA GLY A 20 -7.22 14.47 -26.49
C GLY A 20 -7.45 13.07 -25.96
N VAL A 21 -7.08 12.74 -24.80
CA VAL A 21 -7.78 12.01 -23.73
C VAL A 21 -6.80 11.79 -22.57
N PHE A 22 -6.33 12.85 -21.94
CA PHE A 22 -6.12 12.80 -20.52
C PHE A 22 -7.49 12.99 -19.84
N VAL A 23 -8.40 12.07 -20.05
CA VAL A 23 -9.36 11.77 -19.01
C VAL A 23 -8.51 11.08 -17.96
N SER A 24 -7.98 11.85 -17.01
CA SER A 24 -7.72 11.35 -15.69
C SER A 24 -9.06 10.74 -15.28
N ALA A 25 -9.21 9.43 -15.46
CA ALA A 25 -10.17 8.68 -14.70
C ALA A 25 -9.71 8.88 -13.25
N THR A 26 -10.18 9.94 -12.62
CA THR A 26 -10.25 10.03 -11.17
C THR A 26 -11.21 8.92 -10.80
N PHE A 27 -10.66 7.72 -10.62
CA PHE A 27 -11.39 6.68 -9.96
C PHE A 27 -11.68 7.22 -8.57
N ALA A 28 -12.91 7.69 -8.37
CA ALA A 28 -13.44 7.88 -7.04
C ALA A 28 -13.47 6.48 -6.42
N PHE A 29 -12.43 6.15 -5.67
CA PHE A 29 -12.46 4.98 -4.83
C PHE A 29 -13.53 5.24 -3.79
N ALA A 30 -14.65 4.53 -3.90
CA ALA A 30 -15.62 4.49 -2.83
C ALA A 30 -14.90 4.01 -1.58
N ALA A 31 -14.92 4.81 -0.53
CA ALA A 31 -14.45 4.39 0.76
C ALA A 31 -15.21 3.11 1.15
N ASN A 32 -14.52 2.11 1.64
CA ASN A 32 -14.90 1.20 2.70
C ASN A 32 -15.52 -0.16 2.44
N GLU A 33 -16.17 -0.47 1.38
CA GLU A 33 -16.71 -1.83 1.19
C GLU A 33 -15.64 -2.86 0.79
N ASN A 34 -14.38 -2.44 0.73
CA ASN A 34 -13.33 -3.15 0.01
C ASN A 34 -12.19 -3.68 0.86
N VAL A 35 -12.13 -3.33 2.14
CA VAL A 35 -11.17 -3.90 3.08
C VAL A 35 -11.88 -4.85 4.02
N SER A 36 -11.62 -6.14 3.89
CA SER A 36 -12.10 -7.12 4.87
C SER A 36 -10.97 -7.50 5.80
N SER A 37 -11.30 -7.65 7.08
CA SER A 37 -10.33 -8.03 8.09
C SER A 37 -10.88 -9.11 9.01
N ARG A 38 -9.96 -9.93 9.51
CA ARG A 38 -10.25 -10.95 10.53
C ARG A 38 -9.25 -10.79 11.66
N TYR A 39 -9.76 -10.56 12.85
CA TYR A 39 -8.93 -10.36 14.03
C TYR A 39 -9.30 -11.30 15.16
N ASP A 40 -8.29 -11.69 15.92
CA ASP A 40 -8.39 -12.54 17.09
C ASP A 40 -7.46 -12.06 18.20
N GLU A 41 -7.77 -12.44 19.45
CA GLU A 41 -6.91 -12.22 20.61
C GLU A 41 -6.46 -13.57 21.16
N VAL A 42 -5.16 -13.77 21.23
CA VAL A 42 -4.58 -15.00 21.77
C VAL A 42 -3.44 -14.64 22.73
N ASN A 43 -3.63 -14.99 24.01
CA ASN A 43 -2.60 -14.82 25.06
C ASN A 43 -2.04 -13.39 25.18
N GLY A 44 -2.90 -12.38 25.07
CA GLY A 44 -2.53 -10.97 25.14
C GLY A 44 -1.86 -10.46 23.87
N LYS A 45 -2.13 -11.08 22.71
CA LYS A 45 -1.67 -10.68 21.39
C LYS A 45 -2.85 -10.44 20.46
N ILE A 46 -2.86 -9.32 19.77
CA ILE A 46 -3.75 -9.10 18.62
C ILE A 46 -3.15 -9.82 17.41
N ARG A 47 -3.90 -10.74 16.84
CA ARG A 47 -3.57 -11.40 15.58
C ARG A 47 -4.62 -11.01 14.54
N GLY A 48 -4.19 -10.87 13.30
CA GLY A 48 -5.17 -10.56 12.26
C GLY A 48 -4.63 -10.69 10.85
N THR A 49 -5.58 -10.73 9.93
CA THR A 49 -5.32 -10.61 8.50
C THR A 49 -6.19 -9.50 7.93
N VAL A 50 -5.63 -8.76 6.98
CA VAL A 50 -6.33 -7.69 6.24
C VAL A 50 -6.26 -8.04 4.77
N ASN A 51 -7.39 -8.05 4.10
CA ASN A 51 -7.46 -8.26 2.66
C ASN A 51 -7.58 -6.89 1.94
N LEU A 52 -6.57 -6.59 1.13
CA LEU A 52 -6.47 -5.35 0.34
C LEU A 52 -6.70 -5.58 -1.17
N SER A 53 -7.15 -6.77 -1.58
CA SER A 53 -7.26 -7.16 -3.00
C SER A 53 -8.16 -6.24 -3.81
N LYS A 54 -9.18 -5.67 -3.19
CA LYS A 54 -10.12 -4.77 -3.86
C LYS A 54 -9.65 -3.31 -3.96
N VAL A 55 -8.67 -2.92 -3.15
CA VAL A 55 -8.13 -1.54 -3.12
C VAL A 55 -6.79 -1.39 -3.84
N VAL A 56 -6.18 -2.51 -4.28
CA VAL A 56 -4.98 -2.52 -5.11
C VAL A 56 -5.36 -2.82 -6.55
N LYS A 57 -4.98 -1.94 -7.47
CA LYS A 57 -5.30 -2.04 -8.90
C LYS A 57 -4.04 -1.78 -9.73
N SER A 58 -4.06 -2.29 -10.96
CA SER A 58 -3.08 -1.92 -11.97
C SER A 58 -3.81 -1.54 -13.25
N ASP A 59 -3.37 -0.47 -13.86
CA ASP A 59 -3.73 -0.05 -15.22
C ASP A 59 -2.48 0.02 -16.09
N GLY A 60 -2.65 0.06 -17.40
CA GLY A 60 -1.53 0.24 -18.31
C GLY A 60 -1.97 0.28 -19.77
N ARG A 61 -1.01 0.65 -20.61
CA ARG A 61 -1.22 0.76 -22.07
C ARG A 61 0.06 0.48 -22.84
N GLU A 62 -0.11 0.13 -24.10
CA GLU A 62 1.00 -0.01 -25.03
C GLU A 62 1.53 1.36 -25.49
N VAL A 63 2.87 1.47 -25.52
CA VAL A 63 3.56 2.69 -25.94
C VAL A 63 4.78 2.32 -26.79
N VAL A 64 4.93 2.97 -27.94
CA VAL A 64 6.14 2.81 -28.77
C VAL A 64 7.18 3.87 -28.39
N LYS A 65 8.38 3.43 -28.02
CA LYS A 65 9.52 4.29 -27.68
C LYS A 65 10.77 3.82 -28.43
N LYS A 66 11.37 4.70 -29.21
CA LYS A 66 12.59 4.41 -29.97
C LYS A 66 12.49 3.12 -30.81
N GLY A 67 11.35 2.92 -31.47
CA GLY A 67 11.08 1.76 -32.32
C GLY A 67 10.80 0.44 -31.58
N LYS A 68 10.69 0.46 -30.25
CA LYS A 68 10.34 -0.70 -29.44
C LYS A 68 8.97 -0.51 -28.79
N LEU A 69 8.25 -1.62 -28.66
CA LEU A 69 6.95 -1.65 -28.01
C LEU A 69 7.12 -1.93 -26.50
N TYR A 70 6.48 -1.11 -25.68
CA TYR A 70 6.41 -1.25 -24.23
C TYR A 70 4.97 -1.29 -23.78
N TYR A 71 4.73 -2.00 -22.68
CA TYR A 71 3.54 -1.81 -21.87
C TYR A 71 3.94 -0.98 -20.66
N GLU A 72 3.31 0.18 -20.49
CA GLU A 72 3.54 1.09 -19.37
C GLU A 72 2.28 1.17 -18.52
N GLY A 73 2.47 0.97 -17.22
CA GLY A 73 1.35 0.95 -16.29
C GLY A 73 1.73 1.47 -14.92
N THR A 74 0.74 1.47 -14.06
CA THR A 74 0.86 1.90 -12.67
C THR A 74 0.17 0.89 -11.77
N VAL A 75 0.85 0.45 -10.70
CA VAL A 75 0.21 -0.19 -9.56
C VAL A 75 -0.20 0.90 -8.60
N GLU A 76 -1.46 0.92 -8.23
CA GLU A 76 -2.02 1.91 -7.31
C GLU A 76 -2.80 1.23 -6.19
N GLY A 77 -2.62 1.71 -4.96
CA GLY A 77 -3.40 1.30 -3.79
C GLY A 77 -3.79 2.52 -2.96
N ARG A 78 -5.03 2.52 -2.47
CA ARG A 78 -5.56 3.55 -1.59
C ARG A 78 -6.46 2.92 -0.54
N VAL A 79 -6.21 3.24 0.73
CA VAL A 79 -6.97 2.70 1.85
C VAL A 79 -7.20 3.77 2.90
N GLU A 80 -8.43 3.89 3.37
CA GLU A 80 -8.78 4.71 4.53
C GLU A 80 -8.27 4.05 5.81
N VAL A 81 -7.72 4.83 6.74
CA VAL A 81 -7.20 4.28 8.00
C VAL A 81 -8.29 3.70 8.88
N ARG A 82 -9.54 4.22 8.81
CA ARG A 82 -10.66 3.66 9.53
C ARG A 82 -10.87 2.19 9.17
N ASP A 83 -10.78 1.84 7.89
CA ASP A 83 -11.02 0.47 7.42
C ASP A 83 -9.83 -0.43 7.73
N LEU A 84 -8.63 0.13 7.66
CA LEU A 84 -7.40 -0.61 7.91
C LEU A 84 -7.28 -1.03 9.39
N PHE A 85 -7.70 -0.16 10.32
CA PHE A 85 -7.47 -0.38 11.76
C PHE A 85 -8.73 -0.73 12.55
N GLU A 86 -9.94 -0.70 11.97
CA GLU A 86 -11.20 -0.93 12.67
C GLU A 86 -11.20 -2.25 13.46
N GLY A 87 -10.86 -3.36 12.83
CA GLY A 87 -10.86 -4.65 13.51
C GLY A 87 -9.81 -4.78 14.61
N ALA A 88 -8.65 -4.12 14.48
CA ALA A 88 -7.65 -4.06 15.53
C ALA A 88 -8.14 -3.18 16.70
N TYR A 89 -8.85 -2.09 16.39
CA TYR A 89 -9.48 -1.22 17.38
C TYR A 89 -10.58 -1.95 18.17
N ASP A 90 -11.43 -2.73 17.52
CA ASP A 90 -12.45 -3.53 18.18
C ASP A 90 -11.84 -4.55 19.14
N LYS A 91 -10.72 -5.20 18.76
CA LYS A 91 -9.98 -6.07 19.67
C LYS A 91 -9.33 -5.32 20.83
N TYR A 92 -8.84 -4.12 20.59
CA TYR A 92 -8.36 -3.26 21.66
C TYR A 92 -9.48 -2.96 22.68
N LEU A 93 -10.66 -2.55 22.23
CA LEU A 93 -11.79 -2.23 23.11
C LEU A 93 -12.26 -3.44 23.91
N THR A 94 -12.39 -4.58 23.28
CA THR A 94 -12.99 -5.80 23.89
C THR A 94 -12.01 -6.57 24.76
N SER A 95 -10.73 -6.59 24.40
CA SER A 95 -9.74 -7.50 24.99
C SER A 95 -8.64 -6.81 25.79
N PHE A 96 -8.42 -5.50 25.62
CA PHE A 96 -7.26 -4.82 26.22
C PHE A 96 -7.63 -3.58 27.03
N LYS A 97 -8.57 -2.75 26.59
CA LYS A 97 -8.96 -1.52 27.28
C LYS A 97 -9.47 -1.84 28.70
N GLY A 98 -8.88 -1.21 29.71
CA GLY A 98 -9.21 -1.41 31.13
C GLY A 98 -8.78 -2.75 31.72
N LYS A 99 -8.14 -3.64 30.96
CA LYS A 99 -7.67 -4.95 31.44
C LYS A 99 -6.20 -4.91 31.87
N LYS A 100 -5.84 -5.82 32.76
CA LYS A 100 -4.47 -5.92 33.29
C LYS A 100 -3.83 -7.26 32.96
N THR A 101 -2.52 -7.25 32.81
CA THR A 101 -1.69 -8.47 32.74
C THR A 101 -1.69 -9.19 34.07
N LEU A 102 -1.25 -10.45 34.12
CA LEU A 102 -1.03 -11.19 35.36
C LEU A 102 -0.17 -10.45 36.41
N LEU A 103 0.72 -9.57 35.97
CA LEU A 103 1.57 -8.75 36.85
C LEU A 103 0.93 -7.38 37.19
N GLY A 104 -0.37 -7.19 36.93
CA GLY A 104 -1.12 -5.98 37.26
C GLY A 104 -0.90 -4.78 36.33
N ARG A 105 -0.06 -4.90 35.29
CA ARG A 105 0.19 -3.82 34.32
C ARG A 105 -1.00 -3.70 33.34
N ALA A 106 -1.48 -2.49 33.14
CA ALA A 106 -2.54 -2.26 32.14
C ALA A 106 -2.05 -2.61 30.71
N TYR A 107 -2.83 -3.40 29.98
CA TYR A 107 -2.49 -3.77 28.61
C TYR A 107 -2.39 -2.54 27.69
N GLU A 108 -3.29 -1.59 27.86
CA GLU A 108 -3.34 -0.36 27.06
C GLU A 108 -2.09 0.52 27.16
N ASN A 109 -1.30 0.36 28.24
CA ASN A 109 -0.07 1.13 28.50
C ASN A 109 1.20 0.31 28.20
N LEU A 110 1.11 -0.78 27.46
CA LEU A 110 2.28 -1.53 27.01
C LEU A 110 2.92 -0.83 25.82
N VAL A 111 4.08 -0.25 26.03
CA VAL A 111 4.84 0.41 24.96
C VAL A 111 5.29 -0.61 23.93
N MET A 112 4.94 -0.35 22.68
CA MET A 112 5.16 -1.24 21.55
C MET A 112 6.42 -0.86 20.79
N PHE A 113 7.13 -1.87 20.29
CA PHE A 113 8.35 -1.73 19.49
C PHE A 113 8.30 -2.65 18.28
N ASP A 114 8.99 -2.31 17.21
CA ASP A 114 9.44 -3.29 16.22
C ASP A 114 10.57 -4.14 16.83
N LYS A 115 10.87 -5.27 16.24
CA LYS A 115 11.91 -6.18 16.73
C LYS A 115 13.23 -5.45 17.00
N GLY A 116 13.88 -5.77 18.13
CA GLY A 116 15.13 -5.12 18.55
C GLY A 116 14.94 -3.74 19.18
N GLY A 117 13.73 -3.40 19.63
CA GLY A 117 13.44 -2.12 20.29
C GLY A 117 13.36 -0.91 19.37
N ASN A 118 13.22 -1.14 18.07
CA ASN A 118 13.06 -0.09 17.07
C ASN A 118 11.64 0.52 17.12
N PHE A 119 11.47 1.66 16.47
CA PHE A 119 10.18 2.33 16.34
C PHE A 119 9.11 1.40 15.76
N PRO A 120 7.85 1.42 16.27
CA PRO A 120 6.78 0.57 15.76
C PRO A 120 6.53 0.79 14.27
N THR A 121 6.57 -0.28 13.47
CA THR A 121 6.37 -0.19 12.02
C THR A 121 5.42 -1.24 11.49
N ALA A 122 4.75 -0.89 10.39
CA ALA A 122 4.14 -1.83 9.46
C ALA A 122 4.91 -1.79 8.14
N LYS A 123 5.03 -2.94 7.46
CA LYS A 123 5.76 -3.08 6.20
C LYS A 123 4.81 -3.58 5.12
N TYR A 124 4.94 -3.03 3.93
CA TYR A 124 4.21 -3.49 2.74
C TYR A 124 5.18 -3.62 1.58
N THR A 125 5.23 -4.79 0.95
CA THR A 125 6.18 -5.10 -0.11
C THR A 125 5.43 -5.46 -1.38
N VAL A 126 5.80 -4.82 -2.47
CA VAL A 126 5.30 -5.13 -3.82
C VAL A 126 6.46 -5.67 -4.65
N ARG A 127 6.26 -6.85 -5.27
CA ARG A 127 7.25 -7.52 -6.12
C ARG A 127 6.77 -7.54 -7.55
N PHE A 128 7.65 -7.15 -8.44
CA PHE A 128 7.46 -7.15 -9.87
C PHE A 128 8.24 -8.31 -10.52
N PRO A 129 7.78 -8.84 -11.66
CA PRO A 129 8.60 -9.74 -12.46
C PRO A 129 9.94 -9.10 -12.83
N LYS A 130 10.99 -9.91 -13.00
CA LYS A 130 12.34 -9.40 -13.27
C LYS A 130 12.49 -8.61 -14.59
N ASN A 131 11.61 -8.86 -15.56
CA ASN A 131 11.55 -8.14 -16.83
C ASN A 131 10.88 -6.78 -16.74
N PHE A 132 10.22 -6.46 -15.62
CA PHE A 132 9.61 -5.16 -15.38
C PHE A 132 10.65 -4.15 -14.89
N LYS A 133 10.58 -2.94 -15.39
CA LYS A 133 11.34 -1.78 -14.91
C LYS A 133 10.43 -0.93 -14.03
N VAL A 134 10.78 -0.84 -12.76
CA VAL A 134 10.10 0.03 -11.80
C VAL A 134 10.81 1.38 -11.76
N ASN A 135 10.06 2.47 -11.99
CA ASN A 135 10.64 3.81 -11.85
C ASN A 135 10.59 4.25 -10.38
N VAL A 136 11.62 3.87 -9.62
CA VAL A 136 11.70 4.10 -8.17
C VAL A 136 11.59 5.57 -7.79
N ASN A 137 12.14 6.46 -8.62
CA ASN A 137 12.11 7.92 -8.37
C ASN A 137 10.71 8.52 -8.58
N SER A 138 9.87 7.88 -9.38
CA SER A 138 8.50 8.31 -9.63
C SER A 138 7.46 7.57 -8.78
N ILE A 139 7.90 6.76 -7.82
CA ILE A 139 7.00 6.17 -6.84
C ILE A 139 6.50 7.28 -5.92
N ASP A 140 5.19 7.46 -5.92
CA ASP A 140 4.49 8.34 -4.99
C ASP A 140 3.90 7.51 -3.84
N VAL A 141 4.16 7.93 -2.60
CA VAL A 141 3.59 7.34 -1.39
C VAL A 141 3.31 8.44 -0.39
N SER A 142 2.09 8.46 0.09
CA SER A 142 1.64 9.47 1.06
C SER A 142 0.69 8.88 2.10
N ALA A 143 0.63 9.51 3.26
CA ALA A 143 -0.38 9.24 4.28
C ALA A 143 -0.91 10.57 4.80
N ASN A 144 -2.22 10.77 4.70
CA ASN A 144 -2.92 11.91 5.28
C ASN A 144 -3.59 11.47 6.59
N THR A 145 -2.78 11.08 7.57
CA THR A 145 -3.26 10.55 8.85
C THR A 145 -2.21 10.72 9.95
N ARG A 146 -2.65 10.91 11.17
CA ARG A 146 -1.79 10.97 12.36
C ARG A 146 -1.34 9.59 12.83
N THR A 147 -2.04 8.53 12.40
CA THR A 147 -1.67 7.15 12.72
C THR A 147 -0.38 6.69 12.03
N ILE A 148 0.07 7.42 11.00
CA ILE A 148 1.34 7.20 10.30
C ILE A 148 2.20 8.46 10.43
N SER A 149 3.32 8.37 11.14
CA SER A 149 4.19 9.52 11.39
C SER A 149 5.33 9.67 10.38
N LYS A 150 5.72 8.59 9.70
CA LYS A 150 6.77 8.59 8.69
C LYS A 150 6.60 7.43 7.72
N ILE A 151 6.96 7.65 6.46
CA ILE A 151 7.04 6.60 5.46
C ILE A 151 8.44 6.60 4.85
N THR A 152 9.02 5.41 4.72
CA THR A 152 10.24 5.19 3.94
C THR A 152 10.01 4.12 2.89
N LYS A 153 10.73 4.21 1.76
CA LYS A 153 10.68 3.22 0.70
C LYS A 153 12.09 2.71 0.38
N THR A 154 12.20 1.42 0.16
CA THR A 154 13.46 0.75 -0.22
C THR A 154 13.21 -0.13 -1.42
N TYR A 155 14.05 -0.01 -2.45
CA TYR A 155 14.04 -0.88 -3.62
C TYR A 155 15.12 -1.95 -3.48
N ASN A 156 14.74 -3.20 -3.72
CA ASN A 156 15.64 -4.34 -3.80
C ASN A 156 15.69 -4.83 -5.25
N SER A 157 16.83 -4.64 -5.91
CA SER A 157 17.04 -5.05 -7.30
C SER A 157 17.20 -6.57 -7.48
N ALA A 158 17.53 -7.31 -6.42
CA ALA A 158 17.74 -8.75 -6.51
C ALA A 158 16.43 -9.51 -6.80
N ASP A 159 15.33 -9.08 -6.19
CA ASP A 159 14.00 -9.65 -6.36
C ASP A 159 12.98 -8.69 -7.02
N ASN A 160 13.45 -7.54 -7.50
CA ASN A 160 12.66 -6.48 -8.13
C ASN A 160 11.48 -6.06 -7.27
N SER A 161 11.72 -5.79 -5.98
CA SER A 161 10.69 -5.41 -5.04
C SER A 161 10.87 -4.01 -4.47
N VAL A 162 9.75 -3.41 -4.07
CA VAL A 162 9.72 -2.17 -3.30
C VAL A 162 9.05 -2.45 -1.96
N THR A 163 9.76 -2.16 -0.87
CA THR A 163 9.22 -2.24 0.49
C THR A 163 8.97 -0.84 1.02
N PHE A 164 7.74 -0.60 1.46
CA PHE A 164 7.32 0.57 2.19
C PHE A 164 7.31 0.24 3.68
N VAL A 165 7.89 1.13 4.49
CA VAL A 165 7.89 1.03 5.94
C VAL A 165 7.13 2.23 6.49
N PHE A 166 6.06 1.96 7.21
CA PHE A 166 5.17 2.94 7.83
C PHE A 166 5.43 2.98 9.33
N ASN A 167 5.92 4.09 9.84
CA ASN A 167 6.05 4.30 11.28
C ASN A 167 4.67 4.59 11.87
N LEU A 168 4.27 3.81 12.89
CA LEU A 168 2.94 3.86 13.50
C LEU A 168 2.90 4.86 14.66
N GLY A 169 2.05 5.90 14.53
CA GLY A 169 1.87 6.89 15.59
C GLY A 169 3.13 7.67 15.96
N ASN A 170 3.28 7.99 17.24
CA ASN A 170 4.34 8.82 17.80
C ASN A 170 5.13 8.10 18.89
N TRP A 171 5.51 6.83 18.69
CA TRP A 171 6.17 6.02 19.71
C TRP A 171 5.26 5.78 20.92
N ASN A 172 4.24 4.94 20.78
CA ASN A 172 3.16 4.84 21.71
C ASN A 172 2.79 3.41 22.09
N ASP A 173 1.95 3.33 23.08
CA ASP A 173 1.23 2.14 23.47
C ASP A 173 -0.10 2.01 22.71
N TYR A 174 -0.89 0.98 23.04
CA TYR A 174 -2.20 0.78 22.42
C TYR A 174 -3.14 1.98 22.59
N ARG A 175 -3.17 2.57 23.80
CA ARG A 175 -4.07 3.68 24.10
C ARG A 175 -3.76 4.88 23.22
N GLU A 176 -2.51 5.35 23.22
CA GLU A 176 -2.13 6.53 22.44
C GLU A 176 -2.30 6.33 20.94
N PHE A 177 -1.97 5.14 20.42
CA PHE A 177 -2.20 4.84 19.01
C PHE A 177 -3.69 4.89 18.65
N PHE A 178 -4.56 4.25 19.45
CA PHE A 178 -5.99 4.23 19.17
C PHE A 178 -6.69 5.56 19.49
N GLU A 179 -6.14 6.41 20.34
CA GLU A 179 -6.60 7.79 20.50
C GLU A 179 -6.35 8.63 19.24
N LEU A 180 -5.24 8.39 18.50
CA LEU A 180 -5.03 9.00 17.18
C LEU A 180 -6.07 8.49 16.17
N TYR A 181 -6.29 7.19 16.15
CA TYR A 181 -7.29 6.55 15.29
C TYR A 181 -8.72 7.06 15.58
N GLU A 182 -9.12 7.15 16.85
CA GLU A 182 -10.45 7.63 17.27
C GLU A 182 -10.75 9.05 16.76
N LYS A 183 -9.75 9.90 16.66
CA LYS A 183 -9.88 11.27 16.16
C LYS A 183 -10.16 11.34 14.65
N GLU A 184 -9.82 10.30 13.92
CA GLU A 184 -9.87 10.27 12.46
C GLU A 184 -10.93 9.31 11.90
N LYS A 185 -11.27 8.23 12.62
CA LYS A 185 -12.17 7.17 12.12
C LYS A 185 -13.57 7.63 11.72
N GLY A 186 -14.05 8.74 12.27
CA GLY A 186 -15.37 9.32 11.98
C GLY A 186 -15.39 10.26 10.77
N THR A 187 -14.25 10.53 10.15
CA THR A 187 -14.11 11.46 9.02
C THR A 187 -13.42 10.78 7.84
N GLU A 188 -13.71 11.26 6.63
CA GLU A 188 -13.11 10.77 5.40
C GLU A 188 -11.81 11.51 5.05
N GLY A 189 -11.01 10.93 4.16
CA GLY A 189 -9.78 11.54 3.66
C GLY A 189 -8.54 11.27 4.51
N HIS A 190 -8.67 10.46 5.57
CA HIS A 190 -7.53 9.95 6.33
C HIS A 190 -7.05 8.64 5.72
N GLU A 191 -6.18 8.76 4.73
CA GLU A 191 -5.84 7.65 3.85
C GLU A 191 -4.34 7.45 3.65
N ILE A 192 -3.98 6.22 3.28
CA ILE A 192 -2.66 5.85 2.78
C ILE A 192 -2.80 5.61 1.28
N LYS A 193 -1.92 6.23 0.48
CA LYS A 193 -1.83 6.07 -0.97
C LYS A 193 -0.45 5.56 -1.36
N ILE A 194 -0.42 4.64 -2.33
CA ILE A 194 0.79 4.17 -2.99
C ILE A 194 0.54 4.18 -4.48
N LYS A 195 1.47 4.75 -5.27
CA LYS A 195 1.41 4.76 -6.73
C LYS A 195 2.79 4.44 -7.30
N MET A 196 2.88 3.33 -8.05
CA MET A 196 4.14 2.79 -8.56
C MET A 196 4.09 2.63 -10.07
N PRO A 197 4.71 3.53 -10.84
CA PRO A 197 4.84 3.37 -12.28
C PRO A 197 5.82 2.25 -12.64
N TYR A 198 5.46 1.47 -13.63
CA TYR A 198 6.31 0.42 -14.20
C TYR A 198 6.27 0.41 -15.73
N SER A 199 7.24 -0.25 -16.34
CA SER A 199 7.25 -0.54 -17.77
C SER A 199 7.84 -1.92 -18.04
N VAL A 200 7.36 -2.58 -19.10
CA VAL A 200 7.91 -3.83 -19.61
C VAL A 200 8.03 -3.77 -21.13
N GLU A 201 9.19 -4.19 -21.69
CA GLU A 201 9.39 -4.27 -23.13
C GLU A 201 8.65 -5.49 -23.69
N ILE A 202 7.81 -5.28 -24.68
CA ILE A 202 7.09 -6.35 -25.38
C ILE A 202 7.98 -6.80 -26.53
N LYS A 203 8.68 -7.91 -26.35
CA LYS A 203 9.53 -8.50 -27.37
C LYS A 203 8.78 -9.42 -28.32
N ASP A 204 7.72 -10.06 -27.83
CA ASP A 204 6.85 -10.94 -28.58
C ASP A 204 5.39 -10.44 -28.47
N GLN A 205 4.84 -10.03 -29.61
CA GLN A 205 3.49 -9.50 -29.67
C GLN A 205 2.38 -10.56 -29.51
N SER A 206 2.70 -11.84 -29.55
CA SER A 206 1.75 -12.92 -29.29
C SER A 206 1.48 -13.12 -27.77
N VAL A 207 2.42 -12.67 -26.92
CA VAL A 207 2.33 -12.82 -25.46
C VAL A 207 1.34 -11.78 -24.90
N LYS A 208 0.23 -12.25 -24.36
CA LYS A 208 -0.79 -11.41 -23.72
C LYS A 208 -0.53 -11.19 -22.21
N ASN A 209 -0.10 -12.22 -21.50
CA ASN A 209 0.26 -12.12 -20.08
C ASN A 209 1.73 -11.74 -19.96
N LEU A 210 1.99 -10.52 -19.47
CA LEU A 210 3.33 -9.95 -19.34
C LEU A 210 4.04 -10.38 -18.05
N GLY A 211 3.30 -10.90 -17.08
CA GLY A 211 3.82 -11.38 -15.80
C GLY A 211 2.88 -11.06 -14.64
N ARG A 212 3.24 -11.57 -13.46
CA ARG A 212 2.45 -11.46 -12.24
C ARG A 212 3.13 -10.55 -11.23
N ILE A 213 2.41 -9.55 -10.75
CA ILE A 213 2.83 -8.71 -9.62
C ILE A 213 2.23 -9.31 -8.35
N SER A 214 3.01 -9.31 -7.27
CA SER A 214 2.54 -9.73 -5.95
C SER A 214 2.75 -8.63 -4.93
N ALA A 215 1.85 -8.56 -3.95
CA ALA A 215 1.94 -7.63 -2.84
C ALA A 215 1.55 -8.31 -1.52
N GLU A 216 2.25 -7.98 -0.44
CA GLU A 216 2.00 -8.51 0.89
C GLU A 216 2.41 -7.50 1.96
N GLY A 217 1.84 -7.60 3.14
CA GLY A 217 2.17 -6.71 4.25
C GLY A 217 2.27 -7.42 5.58
N LYS A 218 3.01 -6.81 6.51
CA LYS A 218 3.17 -7.33 7.86
C LYS A 218 3.38 -6.22 8.89
N CYS A 219 2.76 -6.40 10.06
CA CYS A 219 2.97 -5.62 11.24
C CYS A 219 3.20 -6.55 12.42
N GLU A 220 4.41 -6.57 12.97
CA GLU A 220 4.77 -7.34 14.16
C GLU A 220 5.31 -6.38 15.21
N LEU A 221 4.60 -6.26 16.34
CA LEU A 221 5.03 -5.40 17.42
C LEU A 221 5.26 -6.19 18.68
N PHE A 222 6.22 -5.73 19.46
CA PHE A 222 6.69 -6.39 20.66
C PHE A 222 6.65 -5.41 21.85
N TYR A 223 6.56 -5.95 23.06
CA TYR A 223 6.88 -5.22 24.27
C TYR A 223 8.00 -5.91 25.04
N LYS A 224 8.78 -5.15 25.76
CA LYS A 224 9.88 -5.67 26.56
C LYS A 224 9.35 -6.25 27.89
N LYS A 225 9.56 -7.55 28.09
CA LYS A 225 9.22 -8.25 29.36
C LYS A 225 10.48 -8.78 30.01
N LEU A 226 10.94 -8.11 31.07
CA LEU A 226 12.18 -8.47 31.75
C LEU A 226 13.37 -8.54 30.79
N PHE A 227 13.80 -9.74 30.41
CA PHE A 227 14.97 -9.99 29.57
C PHE A 227 14.62 -10.42 28.13
N PHE A 228 13.34 -10.50 27.76
CA PHE A 228 12.91 -10.93 26.42
C PHE A 228 11.81 -10.05 25.85
N GLU A 229 11.70 -10.05 24.52
CA GLU A 229 10.63 -9.38 23.80
C GLU A 229 9.45 -10.35 23.61
N LYS A 230 8.26 -9.92 23.99
CA LYS A 230 7.02 -10.66 23.71
C LYS A 230 6.28 -9.98 22.57
N LYS A 231 5.98 -10.74 21.52
CA LYS A 231 5.12 -10.25 20.43
C LYS A 231 3.70 -10.06 20.94
N ILE A 232 3.13 -8.88 20.71
CA ILE A 232 1.77 -8.49 21.13
C ILE A 232 0.89 -8.05 19.95
N VAL A 233 1.49 -7.77 18.79
CA VAL A 233 0.77 -7.56 17.52
C VAL A 233 1.37 -8.47 16.45
N ASP A 234 0.54 -9.16 15.70
CA ASP A 234 0.89 -10.06 14.62
C ASP A 234 -0.19 -9.97 13.52
N ILE A 235 -0.11 -8.95 12.71
CA ILE A 235 -1.08 -8.64 11.66
C ILE A 235 -0.39 -8.75 10.32
N SER A 236 -1.03 -9.41 9.36
CA SER A 236 -0.55 -9.51 7.98
C SER A 236 -1.60 -8.97 7.00
N ALA A 237 -1.16 -8.30 5.95
CA ALA A 237 -1.99 -8.17 4.76
C ALA A 237 -1.89 -9.47 3.95
N GLU A 238 -3.04 -10.00 3.53
CA GLU A 238 -3.10 -11.18 2.67
C GLU A 238 -2.31 -10.92 1.39
N LYS A 239 -1.61 -11.96 0.93
CA LYS A 239 -0.88 -11.88 -0.33
C LYS A 239 -1.86 -11.65 -1.48
N ILE A 240 -1.57 -10.63 -2.26
CA ILE A 240 -2.31 -10.31 -3.48
C ILE A 240 -1.43 -10.64 -4.66
N ASP A 241 -1.96 -11.42 -5.59
CA ASP A 241 -1.31 -11.72 -6.87
C ASP A 241 -2.25 -11.28 -8.00
N PHE A 242 -1.74 -10.53 -8.97
CA PHE A 242 -2.50 -10.14 -10.16
C PHE A 242 -1.64 -10.16 -11.41
N ASP A 243 -2.22 -10.68 -12.49
CA ASP A 243 -1.56 -10.77 -13.78
C ASP A 243 -1.67 -9.45 -14.56
N ILE A 244 -0.57 -9.04 -15.17
CA ILE A 244 -0.56 -7.90 -16.08
C ILE A 244 -0.81 -8.42 -17.48
N THR A 245 -1.99 -8.12 -17.98
CA THR A 245 -2.43 -8.49 -19.33
C THR A 245 -2.54 -7.28 -20.23
N ARG A 246 -2.27 -7.46 -21.54
CA ARG A 246 -2.37 -6.46 -22.60
C ARG A 246 -3.51 -6.79 -23.57
#